data_59519b8eb7ca44e326e183938dafdfd4
#
_entry.id   59519b8eb7ca44e326e183938dafdfd4
#
_cell.length_a   1.000
_cell.length_b   1.000
_cell.length_c   1.000
_cell.angle_alpha   90.00
_cell.angle_beta   90.00
_cell.angle_gamma   90.00
#
_symmetry.space_group_name_H-M   'P 1'
#
loop_
_entity.id
_entity.type
_entity.pdbx_description
1 polymer ?
#
loop_
_entity_poly.entity_id
_entity_poly.type
_entity_poly.pdbx_seq_one_letter_code
_entity_poly.pdbx_strand_id
1 'polypeptide(L)'
;MVKREDHKGTRFFAITRESSSSASFKKTMENYGWTVLFLKSIIITPKPYLEIERLVSRIIQNDYDACVFLSGNAVDALMTNSDKTGNRPALVSKLSSIKTVCIGPRTREKLSHYGIDSVIMPERYNTHGIIECLSSYDDHLHKIVVPRSQLGDSKITLSLSKLGISVEQFHLYDISTNPTIDGEWNWFFNLLRGRNVDAVGFTSPSSVRALFQITKRRVGYDELAYLRQMKGLISIGHKTTIELRKHTSGPIIEAVEHTLNGIVEASRLI
;
A
#
# COMPACT_ATOMS: atom_id res chain seq x y z
N MET A 1 34.87 -3.45 -18.35
CA MET A 1 34.44 -2.19 -19.01
C MET A 1 33.11 -2.50 -19.72
N VAL A 2 31.98 -2.23 -19.09
CA VAL A 2 30.66 -2.37 -19.74
C VAL A 2 30.50 -1.14 -20.62
N LYS A 3 30.33 -1.37 -21.94
CA LYS A 3 30.04 -0.31 -22.90
C LYS A 3 28.81 0.47 -22.43
N ARG A 4 28.93 1.78 -22.28
CA ARG A 4 27.77 2.69 -22.19
C ARG A 4 26.99 2.52 -23.49
N GLU A 5 25.87 1.80 -23.46
CA GLU A 5 24.87 1.94 -24.51
C GLU A 5 24.33 3.36 -24.42
N ASP A 6 24.42 4.09 -25.52
CA ASP A 6 23.98 5.48 -25.62
C ASP A 6 22.45 5.56 -25.53
N HIS A 7 21.94 5.68 -24.31
CA HIS A 7 20.52 6.01 -24.04
C HIS A 7 20.29 7.54 -24.10
N LYS A 8 20.96 8.25 -25.01
CA LYS A 8 20.80 9.70 -25.18
C LYS A 8 19.34 10.04 -25.46
N GLY A 9 18.67 10.63 -24.46
CA GLY A 9 17.31 11.15 -24.56
C GLY A 9 16.21 10.29 -23.91
N THR A 10 16.48 9.06 -23.49
CA THR A 10 15.48 8.21 -22.80
C THR A 10 15.55 8.44 -21.29
N ARG A 11 14.42 8.80 -20.67
CA ARG A 11 14.30 8.97 -19.20
C ARG A 11 13.70 7.71 -18.58
N PHE A 12 14.34 7.19 -17.52
CA PHE A 12 13.93 5.95 -16.86
C PHE A 12 13.31 6.19 -15.50
N PHE A 13 12.07 5.75 -15.35
CA PHE A 13 11.30 5.81 -14.11
C PHE A 13 11.04 4.40 -13.56
N ALA A 14 11.58 4.08 -12.41
CA ALA A 14 11.24 2.83 -11.72
C ALA A 14 10.13 3.06 -10.68
N ILE A 15 9.15 2.14 -10.58
CA ILE A 15 8.09 2.22 -9.58
C ILE A 15 7.97 0.92 -8.80
N THR A 16 7.89 1.01 -7.46
CA THR A 16 7.77 -0.14 -6.56
C THR A 16 6.36 -0.73 -6.54
N ARG A 17 5.91 -1.25 -7.69
CA ARG A 17 4.55 -1.76 -7.90
C ARG A 17 4.55 -2.88 -8.95
N GLU A 18 3.50 -3.70 -8.95
CA GLU A 18 3.23 -4.67 -9.99
C GLU A 18 2.57 -4.01 -11.23
N SER A 19 2.93 -4.47 -12.42
CA SER A 19 2.44 -3.92 -13.70
C SER A 19 0.96 -4.19 -13.96
N SER A 20 0.44 -5.32 -13.51
CA SER A 20 -0.91 -5.82 -13.82
C SER A 20 -2.07 -4.85 -13.50
N SER A 21 -1.88 -3.98 -12.51
CA SER A 21 -2.89 -2.99 -12.09
C SER A 21 -2.51 -1.54 -12.44
N SER A 22 -1.66 -1.32 -13.45
CA SER A 22 -1.01 -0.02 -13.66
C SER A 22 -0.89 0.39 -15.14
N ALA A 23 -1.70 -0.18 -16.03
CA ALA A 23 -1.65 0.11 -17.47
C ALA A 23 -1.91 1.60 -17.78
N SER A 24 -2.88 2.22 -17.12
CA SER A 24 -3.17 3.66 -17.28
C SER A 24 -2.01 4.54 -16.80
N PHE A 25 -1.39 4.19 -15.66
CA PHE A 25 -0.21 4.87 -15.15
C PHE A 25 0.94 4.79 -16.15
N LYS A 26 1.23 3.58 -16.68
CA LYS A 26 2.28 3.38 -17.68
C LYS A 26 2.07 4.30 -18.88
N LYS A 27 0.88 4.24 -19.48
CA LYS A 27 0.53 5.08 -20.65
C LYS A 27 0.69 6.58 -20.37
N THR A 28 0.27 7.04 -19.20
CA THR A 28 0.41 8.45 -18.82
C THR A 28 1.88 8.85 -18.67
N MET A 29 2.70 8.03 -18.01
CA MET A 29 4.14 8.30 -17.85
C MET A 29 4.87 8.30 -19.23
N GLU A 30 4.53 7.37 -20.10
CA GLU A 30 5.07 7.31 -21.47
C GLU A 30 4.75 8.57 -22.27
N ASN A 31 3.55 9.15 -22.12
CA ASN A 31 3.16 10.42 -22.73
C ASN A 31 4.02 11.60 -22.23
N TYR A 32 4.61 11.50 -21.05
CA TYR A 32 5.57 12.47 -20.51
C TYR A 32 7.04 12.11 -20.79
N GLY A 33 7.28 11.16 -21.71
CA GLY A 33 8.62 10.78 -22.16
C GLY A 33 9.38 9.84 -21.21
N TRP A 34 8.69 9.19 -20.26
CA TRP A 34 9.29 8.23 -19.36
C TRP A 34 9.22 6.80 -19.89
N THR A 35 10.30 6.06 -19.80
CA THR A 35 10.29 4.59 -19.87
C THR A 35 10.12 4.04 -18.46
N VAL A 36 9.03 3.29 -18.24
CA VAL A 36 8.63 2.85 -16.88
C VAL A 36 9.04 1.40 -16.62
N LEU A 37 9.72 1.18 -15.49
CA LEU A 37 10.05 -0.14 -14.97
C LEU A 37 9.17 -0.43 -13.73
N PHE A 38 8.51 -1.59 -13.72
CA PHE A 38 7.67 -2.03 -12.62
C PHE A 38 8.42 -3.00 -11.71
N LEU A 39 8.82 -2.52 -10.55
CA LEU A 39 9.57 -3.32 -9.58
C LEU A 39 8.61 -3.91 -8.54
N LYS A 40 8.14 -5.13 -8.76
CA LYS A 40 7.35 -5.87 -7.76
C LYS A 40 8.24 -6.19 -6.55
N SER A 41 8.36 -5.25 -5.63
CA SER A 41 9.28 -5.33 -4.49
C SER A 41 8.73 -6.13 -3.31
N ILE A 42 7.40 -6.27 -3.21
CA ILE A 42 6.72 -6.97 -2.11
C ILE A 42 5.79 -8.06 -2.64
N ILE A 43 5.58 -9.07 -1.81
CA ILE A 43 4.54 -10.09 -1.96
C ILE A 43 3.54 -9.95 -0.82
N ILE A 44 2.26 -10.07 -1.16
CA ILE A 44 1.16 -10.13 -0.20
C ILE A 44 0.68 -11.58 -0.17
N THR A 45 0.85 -12.24 0.97
CA THR A 45 0.46 -13.63 1.17
C THR A 45 -0.73 -13.70 2.12
N PRO A 46 -1.91 -14.13 1.67
CA PRO A 46 -3.06 -14.33 2.55
C PRO A 46 -2.74 -15.31 3.67
N LYS A 47 -3.32 -15.11 4.85
CA LYS A 47 -3.29 -16.08 5.95
C LYS A 47 -4.03 -17.36 5.57
N PRO A 48 -3.79 -18.47 6.30
CA PRO A 48 -4.53 -19.71 6.11
C PRO A 48 -6.03 -19.47 6.09
N TYR A 49 -6.71 -20.16 5.20
CA TYR A 49 -8.14 -20.05 4.98
C TYR A 49 -8.97 -20.11 6.27
N LEU A 50 -8.70 -21.06 7.17
CA LEU A 50 -9.44 -21.24 8.41
C LEU A 50 -9.34 -20.03 9.37
N GLU A 51 -8.24 -19.30 9.35
CA GLU A 51 -8.09 -18.10 10.19
C GLU A 51 -8.99 -16.96 9.69
N ILE A 52 -9.07 -16.78 8.37
CA ILE A 52 -9.92 -15.75 7.76
C ILE A 52 -11.40 -16.14 7.91
N GLU A 53 -11.73 -17.44 7.75
CA GLU A 53 -13.08 -17.96 7.90
C GLU A 53 -13.65 -17.73 9.30
N ARG A 54 -12.83 -17.88 10.34
CA ARG A 54 -13.23 -17.54 11.72
C ARG A 54 -13.65 -16.08 11.85
N LEU A 55 -12.92 -15.16 11.20
CA LEU A 55 -13.30 -13.74 11.21
C LEU A 55 -14.61 -13.52 10.45
N VAL A 56 -14.77 -14.12 9.25
CA VAL A 56 -16.00 -14.02 8.45
C VAL A 56 -17.20 -14.45 9.28
N SER A 57 -17.12 -15.64 9.93
CA SER A 57 -18.18 -16.18 10.77
C SER A 57 -18.52 -15.24 11.94
N ARG A 58 -17.52 -14.68 12.61
CA ARG A 58 -17.73 -13.77 13.76
C ARG A 58 -18.37 -12.45 13.33
N ILE A 59 -18.00 -11.91 12.17
CA ILE A 59 -18.65 -10.72 11.63
C ILE A 59 -20.13 -11.00 11.36
N ILE A 60 -20.43 -12.13 10.69
CA ILE A 60 -21.82 -12.52 10.35
C ILE A 60 -22.68 -12.74 11.61
N GLN A 61 -22.11 -13.32 12.66
CA GLN A 61 -22.79 -13.65 13.92
C GLN A 61 -23.05 -12.45 14.86
N ASN A 62 -22.81 -11.22 14.41
CA ASN A 62 -23.03 -9.99 15.19
C ASN A 62 -22.06 -9.73 16.35
N ASP A 63 -20.83 -10.23 16.26
CA ASP A 63 -19.84 -10.02 17.31
C ASP A 63 -19.30 -8.57 17.39
N TYR A 64 -19.59 -7.70 16.39
CA TYR A 64 -19.00 -6.36 16.27
C TYR A 64 -20.01 -5.28 15.90
N ASP A 65 -19.84 -4.09 16.50
CA ASP A 65 -20.59 -2.88 16.20
C ASP A 65 -20.06 -2.16 14.94
N ALA A 66 -18.77 -2.31 14.67
CA ALA A 66 -18.14 -1.74 13.49
C ALA A 66 -16.99 -2.60 12.93
N CYS A 67 -16.77 -2.47 11.61
CA CYS A 67 -15.61 -3.04 10.92
C CYS A 67 -14.78 -1.91 10.30
N VAL A 68 -13.46 -1.86 10.58
CA VAL A 68 -12.57 -0.79 10.15
C VAL A 68 -11.51 -1.29 9.18
N PHE A 69 -11.60 -0.89 7.93
CA PHE A 69 -10.66 -1.26 6.87
C PHE A 69 -9.56 -0.21 6.69
N LEU A 70 -8.34 -0.56 7.06
CA LEU A 70 -7.15 0.29 6.92
C LEU A 70 -6.41 0.11 5.57
N SER A 71 -6.89 -0.78 4.72
CA SER A 71 -6.34 -1.01 3.38
C SER A 71 -7.30 -1.77 2.48
N GLY A 72 -7.21 -1.53 1.16
CA GLY A 72 -7.95 -2.31 0.17
C GLY A 72 -7.53 -3.79 0.11
N ASN A 73 -6.29 -4.11 0.47
CA ASN A 73 -5.83 -5.51 0.53
C ASN A 73 -6.56 -6.32 1.63
N ALA A 74 -6.97 -5.67 2.73
CA ALA A 74 -7.77 -6.32 3.76
C ALA A 74 -9.19 -6.62 3.25
N VAL A 75 -9.77 -5.72 2.45
CA VAL A 75 -11.05 -5.95 1.78
C VAL A 75 -10.95 -7.15 0.84
N ASP A 76 -9.96 -7.15 -0.07
CA ASP A 76 -9.76 -8.25 -1.03
C ASP A 76 -9.54 -9.59 -0.33
N ALA A 77 -8.70 -9.64 0.71
CA ALA A 77 -8.42 -10.87 1.44
C ALA A 77 -9.68 -11.44 2.11
N LEU A 78 -10.50 -10.58 2.72
CA LEU A 78 -11.73 -10.98 3.39
C LEU A 78 -12.78 -11.47 2.37
N MET A 79 -12.99 -10.70 1.29
CA MET A 79 -13.99 -11.01 0.27
C MET A 79 -13.64 -12.26 -0.54
N THR A 80 -12.39 -12.39 -1.01
CA THR A 80 -11.93 -13.58 -1.74
C THR A 80 -12.05 -14.85 -0.90
N ASN A 81 -11.87 -14.75 0.43
CA ASN A 81 -12.06 -15.90 1.31
C ASN A 81 -13.54 -16.24 1.47
N SER A 82 -14.41 -15.25 1.67
CA SER A 82 -15.86 -15.47 1.81
C SER A 82 -16.52 -16.06 0.55
N ASP A 83 -15.94 -15.81 -0.65
CA ASP A 83 -16.35 -16.45 -1.89
C ASP A 83 -16.16 -17.96 -1.87
N LYS A 84 -15.01 -18.40 -1.37
CA LYS A 84 -14.67 -19.83 -1.31
C LYS A 84 -15.62 -20.64 -0.41
N THR A 85 -16.23 -19.97 0.57
CA THR A 85 -17.18 -20.58 1.51
C THR A 85 -18.65 -20.37 1.15
N GLY A 86 -18.94 -19.57 0.12
CA GLY A 86 -20.31 -19.14 -0.18
C GLY A 86 -20.88 -18.12 0.82
N ASN A 87 -20.07 -17.61 1.75
CA ASN A 87 -20.52 -16.68 2.80
C ASN A 87 -20.54 -15.21 2.35
N ARG A 88 -20.10 -14.89 1.11
CA ARG A 88 -20.05 -13.50 0.62
C ARG A 88 -21.37 -12.75 0.76
N PRO A 89 -22.55 -13.28 0.36
CA PRO A 89 -23.80 -12.52 0.47
C PRO A 89 -24.13 -12.14 1.92
N ALA A 90 -23.95 -13.07 2.86
CA ALA A 90 -24.18 -12.83 4.28
C ALA A 90 -23.18 -11.81 4.85
N LEU A 91 -21.91 -11.91 4.47
CA LEU A 91 -20.87 -10.97 4.90
C LEU A 91 -21.14 -9.56 4.36
N VAL A 92 -21.48 -9.40 3.08
CA VAL A 92 -21.82 -8.11 2.46
C VAL A 92 -23.05 -7.50 3.15
N SER A 93 -24.11 -8.29 3.34
CA SER A 93 -25.31 -7.84 4.05
C SER A 93 -24.97 -7.34 5.47
N LYS A 94 -24.13 -8.09 6.19
CA LYS A 94 -23.72 -7.71 7.53
C LYS A 94 -22.86 -6.45 7.55
N LEU A 95 -21.85 -6.34 6.70
CA LEU A 95 -21.00 -5.15 6.61
C LEU A 95 -21.78 -3.90 6.18
N SER A 96 -22.87 -4.06 5.42
CA SER A 96 -23.78 -2.98 5.06
C SER A 96 -24.71 -2.57 6.21
N SER A 97 -24.94 -3.44 7.20
CA SER A 97 -25.83 -3.18 8.35
C SER A 97 -25.11 -2.65 9.59
N ILE A 98 -23.82 -2.93 9.74
CA ILE A 98 -22.99 -2.36 10.82
C ILE A 98 -22.23 -1.13 10.33
N LYS A 99 -21.57 -0.38 11.23
CA LYS A 99 -20.71 0.74 10.84
C LYS A 99 -19.46 0.24 10.12
N THR A 100 -19.44 0.30 8.81
CA THR A 100 -18.24 -0.01 8.01
C THR A 100 -17.46 1.27 7.76
N VAL A 101 -16.23 1.32 8.28
CA VAL A 101 -15.34 2.49 8.19
C VAL A 101 -14.13 2.14 7.34
N CYS A 102 -13.73 3.01 6.43
CA CYS A 102 -12.51 2.82 5.65
C CYS A 102 -11.56 4.02 5.73
N ILE A 103 -10.26 3.76 5.57
CA ILE A 103 -9.22 4.77 5.74
C ILE A 103 -9.22 5.84 4.63
N GLY A 104 -9.79 5.58 3.46
CA GLY A 104 -9.75 6.52 2.36
C GLY A 104 -10.33 6.00 1.04
N PRO A 105 -10.32 6.85 -0.02
CA PRO A 105 -11.06 6.63 -1.26
C PRO A 105 -10.82 5.28 -1.95
N ARG A 106 -9.57 4.83 -2.07
CA ARG A 106 -9.25 3.54 -2.70
C ARG A 106 -9.82 2.34 -1.96
N THR A 107 -9.89 2.42 -0.63
CA THR A 107 -10.48 1.34 0.17
C THR A 107 -12.00 1.37 0.05
N ARG A 108 -12.60 2.57 -0.03
CA ARG A 108 -14.02 2.77 -0.30
C ARG A 108 -14.42 2.21 -1.65
N GLU A 109 -13.67 2.54 -2.73
CA GLU A 109 -13.90 2.03 -4.08
C GLU A 109 -13.92 0.49 -4.11
N LYS A 110 -12.98 -0.15 -3.39
CA LYS A 110 -12.97 -1.61 -3.28
C LYS A 110 -14.18 -2.16 -2.53
N LEU A 111 -14.60 -1.54 -1.44
CA LEU A 111 -15.81 -1.94 -0.71
C LEU A 111 -17.06 -1.82 -1.61
N SER A 112 -17.18 -0.70 -2.34
CA SER A 112 -18.26 -0.48 -3.31
C SER A 112 -18.26 -1.52 -4.44
N HIS A 113 -17.09 -1.90 -4.95
CA HIS A 113 -16.97 -2.98 -5.94
C HIS A 113 -17.57 -4.32 -5.47
N TYR A 114 -17.54 -4.56 -4.15
CA TYR A 114 -18.17 -5.74 -3.53
C TYR A 114 -19.60 -5.51 -3.05
N GLY A 115 -20.21 -4.35 -3.37
CA GLY A 115 -21.59 -4.02 -3.02
C GLY A 115 -21.77 -3.46 -1.60
N ILE A 116 -20.71 -2.93 -0.99
CA ILE A 116 -20.75 -2.26 0.32
C ILE A 116 -20.58 -0.76 0.10
N ASP A 117 -21.70 -0.04 -0.04
CA ASP A 117 -21.72 1.38 -0.38
C ASP A 117 -21.92 2.29 0.85
N SER A 118 -22.59 1.78 1.90
CA SER A 118 -22.75 2.50 3.17
C SER A 118 -21.45 2.49 3.98
N VAL A 119 -20.48 3.30 3.55
CA VAL A 119 -19.12 3.32 4.12
C VAL A 119 -18.80 4.71 4.68
N ILE A 120 -18.41 4.73 5.93
CA ILE A 120 -17.93 5.92 6.64
C ILE A 120 -16.45 6.14 6.30
N MET A 121 -16.08 7.37 5.98
CA MET A 121 -14.71 7.74 5.66
C MET A 121 -14.32 9.00 6.45
N PRO A 122 -13.13 9.02 7.10
CA PRO A 122 -12.67 10.21 7.81
C PRO A 122 -12.28 11.32 6.84
N GLU A 123 -12.28 12.57 7.30
CA GLU A 123 -11.78 13.70 6.53
C GLU A 123 -10.27 13.57 6.24
N ARG A 124 -9.51 13.08 7.23
CA ARG A 124 -8.08 12.80 7.11
C ARG A 124 -7.82 11.31 6.91
N TYR A 125 -7.27 10.92 5.76
CA TYR A 125 -7.04 9.52 5.34
C TYR A 125 -5.86 8.88 6.07
N ASN A 126 -5.91 8.86 7.39
CA ASN A 126 -4.89 8.27 8.25
C ASN A 126 -5.48 7.70 9.54
N THR A 127 -4.65 7.05 10.35
CA THR A 127 -5.09 6.42 11.60
C THR A 127 -5.69 7.41 12.58
N HIS A 128 -5.19 8.65 12.62
CA HIS A 128 -5.73 9.70 13.51
C HIS A 128 -7.14 10.09 13.09
N GLY A 129 -7.37 10.32 11.78
CA GLY A 129 -8.70 10.62 11.27
C GLY A 129 -9.72 9.49 11.53
N ILE A 130 -9.30 8.21 11.44
CA ILE A 130 -10.15 7.07 11.84
C ILE A 130 -10.53 7.17 13.32
N ILE A 131 -9.57 7.48 14.20
CA ILE A 131 -9.82 7.59 15.65
C ILE A 131 -10.80 8.75 15.91
N GLU A 132 -10.56 9.91 15.32
CA GLU A 132 -11.45 11.07 15.44
C GLU A 132 -12.88 10.75 14.94
N CYS A 133 -12.97 10.11 13.77
CA CYS A 133 -14.24 9.70 13.20
C CYS A 133 -15.00 8.73 14.11
N LEU A 134 -14.31 7.72 14.68
CA LEU A 134 -14.95 6.77 15.60
C LEU A 134 -15.30 7.39 16.95
N SER A 135 -14.51 8.35 17.43
CA SER A 135 -14.76 9.07 18.69
C SER A 135 -15.97 10.00 18.62
N SER A 136 -16.40 10.41 17.42
CA SER A 136 -17.59 11.27 17.24
C SER A 136 -18.92 10.48 17.26
N TYR A 137 -18.87 9.16 17.28
CA TYR A 137 -20.04 8.32 17.47
C TYR A 137 -20.24 8.08 18.98
N ASP A 138 -21.26 8.73 19.55
CA ASP A 138 -21.63 8.58 20.95
C ASP A 138 -21.89 7.12 21.32
N ASP A 139 -21.50 6.74 22.54
CA ASP A 139 -21.78 5.57 23.40
C ASP A 139 -22.21 4.20 22.81
N HIS A 140 -22.31 4.07 21.49
CA HIS A 140 -22.82 2.87 20.81
C HIS A 140 -21.72 1.97 20.21
N LEU A 141 -20.44 2.33 20.38
CA LEU A 141 -19.34 1.51 19.89
C LEU A 141 -18.61 0.85 21.06
N HIS A 142 -18.94 -0.41 21.32
CA HIS A 142 -18.30 -1.19 22.38
C HIS A 142 -17.21 -2.10 21.84
N LYS A 143 -17.44 -2.70 20.67
CA LYS A 143 -16.54 -3.70 20.10
C LYS A 143 -16.39 -3.54 18.59
N ILE A 144 -15.18 -3.29 18.14
CA ILE A 144 -14.87 -3.15 16.72
C ILE A 144 -13.82 -4.16 16.26
N VAL A 145 -13.87 -4.50 14.97
CA VAL A 145 -12.89 -5.36 14.33
C VAL A 145 -12.08 -4.59 13.29
N VAL A 146 -10.76 -4.86 13.26
CA VAL A 146 -9.82 -4.25 12.32
C VAL A 146 -9.10 -5.35 11.54
N PRO A 147 -9.61 -5.74 10.36
CA PRO A 147 -8.92 -6.63 9.43
C PRO A 147 -7.69 -5.92 8.84
N ARG A 148 -6.49 -6.52 8.96
CA ARG A 148 -5.23 -5.86 8.55
C ARG A 148 -4.09 -6.83 8.24
N SER A 149 -2.94 -6.29 7.82
CA SER A 149 -1.69 -7.04 7.77
C SER A 149 -1.03 -7.14 9.15
N GLN A 150 -0.18 -8.14 9.34
CA GLN A 150 0.59 -8.32 10.59
C GLN A 150 1.51 -7.12 10.89
N LEU A 151 2.06 -6.46 9.88
CA LEU A 151 2.99 -5.32 10.04
C LEU A 151 2.32 -3.99 10.42
N GLY A 152 1.05 -4.01 10.76
CA GLY A 152 0.33 -2.79 11.08
C GLY A 152 0.66 -2.22 12.47
N ASP A 153 0.54 -0.88 12.60
CA ASP A 153 0.74 -0.13 13.84
C ASP A 153 -0.38 -0.42 14.87
N SER A 154 -0.03 -0.66 16.12
CA SER A 154 -0.97 -0.87 17.23
C SER A 154 -1.63 0.42 17.75
N LYS A 155 -1.26 1.59 17.23
CA LYS A 155 -1.78 2.90 17.70
C LYS A 155 -3.29 2.99 17.70
N ILE A 156 -3.96 2.41 16.69
CA ILE A 156 -5.42 2.43 16.62
C ILE A 156 -6.04 1.72 17.82
N THR A 157 -5.53 0.54 18.19
CA THR A 157 -6.01 -0.23 19.36
C THR A 157 -5.82 0.56 20.64
N LEU A 158 -4.59 1.06 20.87
CA LEU A 158 -4.26 1.81 22.08
C LEU A 158 -5.13 3.08 22.24
N SER A 159 -5.38 3.79 21.13
CA SER A 159 -6.16 5.03 21.19
C SER A 159 -7.64 4.77 21.42
N LEU A 160 -8.22 3.78 20.74
CA LEU A 160 -9.65 3.47 20.89
C LEU A 160 -9.94 2.75 22.24
N SER A 161 -9.00 1.94 22.73
CA SER A 161 -9.16 1.33 24.08
C SER A 161 -9.21 2.37 25.19
N LYS A 162 -8.52 3.52 25.05
CA LYS A 162 -8.63 4.66 25.99
C LYS A 162 -10.01 5.30 25.99
N LEU A 163 -10.80 5.11 24.95
CA LEU A 163 -12.19 5.57 24.82
C LEU A 163 -13.20 4.50 25.22
N GLY A 164 -12.75 3.41 25.87
CA GLY A 164 -13.62 2.32 26.28
C GLY A 164 -14.02 1.35 25.14
N ILE A 165 -13.50 1.52 23.93
CA ILE A 165 -13.83 0.69 22.77
C ILE A 165 -12.90 -0.52 22.73
N SER A 166 -13.46 -1.72 22.77
CA SER A 166 -12.73 -2.98 22.57
C SER A 166 -12.35 -3.13 21.08
N VAL A 167 -11.06 -3.26 20.79
CA VAL A 167 -10.56 -3.38 19.42
C VAL A 167 -9.92 -4.75 19.21
N GLU A 168 -10.50 -5.53 18.32
CA GLU A 168 -9.95 -6.80 17.90
C GLU A 168 -9.29 -6.69 16.53
N GLN A 169 -7.99 -7.01 16.44
CA GLN A 169 -7.25 -6.99 15.18
C GLN A 169 -7.13 -8.41 14.62
N PHE A 170 -7.48 -8.58 13.35
CA PHE A 170 -7.27 -9.83 12.62
C PHE A 170 -6.23 -9.64 11.52
N HIS A 171 -5.20 -10.47 11.58
CA HIS A 171 -4.14 -10.48 10.56
C HIS A 171 -4.58 -11.36 9.38
N LEU A 172 -5.00 -10.73 8.29
CA LEU A 172 -5.51 -11.43 7.11
C LEU A 172 -4.45 -11.78 6.08
N TYR A 173 -3.30 -11.09 6.11
CA TYR A 173 -2.22 -11.30 5.15
C TYR A 173 -0.88 -10.83 5.71
N ASP A 174 0.17 -11.43 5.19
CA ASP A 174 1.54 -11.00 5.43
C ASP A 174 2.06 -10.17 4.24
N ILE A 175 3.01 -9.29 4.52
CA ILE A 175 3.75 -8.55 3.51
C ILE A 175 5.21 -8.93 3.68
N SER A 176 5.80 -9.49 2.64
CA SER A 176 7.21 -9.87 2.60
C SER A 176 7.93 -9.26 1.40
N THR A 177 9.26 -9.19 1.49
CA THR A 177 10.08 -8.79 0.35
C THR A 177 9.99 -9.86 -0.73
N ASN A 178 9.78 -9.45 -1.99
CA ASN A 178 9.75 -10.39 -3.11
C ASN A 178 11.15 -10.98 -3.34
N PRO A 179 11.33 -12.31 -3.27
CA PRO A 179 12.61 -12.94 -3.54
C PRO A 179 12.93 -13.05 -5.04
N THR A 180 11.91 -12.91 -5.89
CA THR A 180 12.03 -13.10 -7.34
C THR A 180 12.60 -11.85 -8.00
N ILE A 181 13.65 -12.04 -8.78
CA ILE A 181 14.26 -11.02 -9.63
C ILE A 181 13.96 -11.39 -11.07
N ASP A 182 13.10 -10.64 -11.70
CA ASP A 182 12.69 -10.78 -13.11
C ASP A 182 13.52 -9.90 -14.06
N GLY A 183 13.07 -9.79 -15.31
CA GLY A 183 13.70 -8.96 -16.34
C GLY A 183 13.72 -7.48 -16.00
N GLU A 184 12.64 -6.96 -15.42
CA GLU A 184 12.51 -5.56 -15.00
C GLU A 184 13.52 -5.21 -13.89
N TRP A 185 13.70 -6.09 -12.91
CA TRP A 185 14.71 -5.94 -11.87
C TRP A 185 16.13 -5.98 -12.44
N ASN A 186 16.42 -6.93 -13.33
CA ASN A 186 17.74 -7.03 -13.97
C ASN A 186 18.04 -5.77 -14.78
N TRP A 187 17.06 -5.24 -15.49
CA TRP A 187 17.19 -3.99 -16.22
C TRP A 187 17.42 -2.81 -15.28
N PHE A 188 16.64 -2.70 -14.22
CA PHE A 188 16.85 -1.68 -13.17
C PHE A 188 18.26 -1.71 -12.59
N PHE A 189 18.82 -2.89 -12.27
CA PHE A 189 20.18 -2.97 -11.76
C PHE A 189 21.23 -2.56 -12.78
N ASN A 190 21.03 -2.86 -14.05
CA ASN A 190 21.93 -2.42 -15.12
C ASN A 190 21.90 -0.90 -15.27
N LEU A 191 20.71 -0.29 -15.27
CA LEU A 191 20.55 1.17 -15.30
C LEU A 191 21.18 1.82 -14.06
N LEU A 192 21.03 1.20 -12.87
CA LEU A 192 21.61 1.70 -11.64
C LEU A 192 23.14 1.72 -11.68
N ARG A 193 23.77 0.64 -12.21
CA ARG A 193 25.24 0.56 -12.46
C ARG A 193 25.70 1.62 -13.43
N GLY A 194 24.92 1.90 -14.47
CA GLY A 194 25.20 2.95 -15.45
C GLY A 194 24.87 4.35 -14.98
N ARG A 195 24.27 4.52 -13.79
CA ARG A 195 23.73 5.80 -13.26
C ARG A 195 22.70 6.44 -14.21
N ASN A 196 21.89 5.60 -14.87
CA ASN A 196 20.90 5.99 -15.86
C ASN A 196 19.46 5.90 -15.33
N VAL A 197 19.25 5.68 -14.02
CA VAL A 197 17.93 5.79 -13.40
C VAL A 197 17.69 7.25 -13.06
N ASP A 198 16.65 7.86 -13.60
CA ASP A 198 16.34 9.27 -13.38
C ASP A 198 15.42 9.46 -12.18
N ALA A 199 14.45 8.53 -11.99
CA ALA A 199 13.52 8.62 -10.87
C ALA A 199 13.08 7.24 -10.36
N VAL A 200 12.71 7.22 -9.04
CA VAL A 200 12.12 6.04 -8.39
C VAL A 200 10.90 6.44 -7.58
N GLY A 201 9.73 5.87 -7.94
CA GLY A 201 8.45 6.07 -7.26
C GLY A 201 8.18 4.98 -6.22
N PHE A 202 7.81 5.40 -5.01
CA PHE A 202 7.50 4.51 -3.89
C PHE A 202 6.03 4.60 -3.51
N THR A 203 5.34 3.46 -3.53
CA THR A 203 3.89 3.37 -3.30
C THR A 203 3.50 2.99 -1.87
N SER A 204 4.46 2.62 -1.02
CA SER A 204 4.22 2.28 0.39
C SER A 204 5.53 2.22 1.20
N PRO A 205 5.48 2.34 2.55
CA PRO A 205 6.64 2.11 3.41
C PRO A 205 7.26 0.71 3.24
N SER A 206 6.42 -0.32 3.06
CA SER A 206 6.91 -1.70 2.85
C SER A 206 7.69 -1.84 1.55
N SER A 207 7.24 -1.17 0.49
CA SER A 207 7.96 -1.20 -0.79
C SER A 207 9.28 -0.45 -0.75
N VAL A 208 9.39 0.60 0.07
CA VAL A 208 10.69 1.27 0.35
C VAL A 208 11.67 0.28 0.96
N ARG A 209 11.30 -0.33 2.10
CA ARG A 209 12.18 -1.31 2.78
C ARG A 209 12.60 -2.43 1.85
N ALA A 210 11.65 -2.98 1.12
CA ALA A 210 11.89 -4.09 0.20
C ALA A 210 12.85 -3.71 -0.93
N LEU A 211 12.67 -2.55 -1.59
CA LEU A 211 13.56 -2.10 -2.65
C LEU A 211 14.99 -1.95 -2.14
N PHE A 212 15.20 -1.24 -1.04
CA PHE A 212 16.54 -1.06 -0.48
C PHE A 212 17.16 -2.38 -0.01
N GLN A 213 16.37 -3.31 0.55
CA GLN A 213 16.83 -4.63 0.94
C GLN A 213 17.26 -5.48 -0.27
N ILE A 214 16.47 -5.49 -1.34
CA ILE A 214 16.78 -6.21 -2.58
C ILE A 214 18.04 -5.62 -3.22
N THR A 215 18.07 -4.29 -3.38
CA THR A 215 19.20 -3.58 -3.99
C THR A 215 20.49 -3.84 -3.23
N LYS A 216 20.50 -3.71 -1.90
CA LYS A 216 21.67 -3.98 -1.05
C LYS A 216 22.26 -5.40 -1.25
N ARG A 217 21.44 -6.37 -1.63
CA ARG A 217 21.89 -7.76 -1.85
C ARG A 217 22.42 -8.01 -3.27
N ARG A 218 22.16 -7.10 -4.21
CA ARG A 218 22.34 -7.32 -5.65
C ARG A 218 23.33 -6.39 -6.33
N VAL A 219 23.60 -5.24 -5.71
CA VAL A 219 24.53 -4.24 -6.27
C VAL A 219 25.62 -3.88 -5.28
N GLY A 220 26.67 -3.23 -5.76
CA GLY A 220 27.77 -2.75 -4.94
C GLY A 220 27.44 -1.53 -4.09
N TYR A 221 28.47 -1.06 -3.37
CA TYR A 221 28.33 0.12 -2.50
C TYR A 221 28.03 1.40 -3.30
N ASP A 222 28.69 1.59 -4.43
CA ASP A 222 28.57 2.80 -5.25
C ASP A 222 27.19 2.97 -5.86
N GLU A 223 26.58 1.89 -6.33
CA GLU A 223 25.22 1.91 -6.87
C GLU A 223 24.19 2.17 -5.78
N LEU A 224 24.40 1.60 -4.59
CA LEU A 224 23.53 1.86 -3.45
C LEU A 224 23.68 3.30 -2.96
N ALA A 225 24.90 3.85 -2.94
CA ALA A 225 25.16 5.25 -2.61
C ALA A 225 24.52 6.19 -3.64
N TYR A 226 24.61 5.86 -4.93
CA TYR A 226 23.92 6.61 -5.99
C TYR A 226 22.41 6.64 -5.76
N LEU A 227 21.77 5.48 -5.54
CA LEU A 227 20.34 5.40 -5.25
C LEU A 227 19.93 6.26 -4.04
N ARG A 228 20.75 6.28 -2.97
CA ARG A 228 20.49 7.04 -1.75
C ARG A 228 20.59 8.56 -1.92
N GLN A 229 21.30 9.02 -2.93
CA GLN A 229 21.57 10.43 -3.20
C GLN A 229 20.80 10.96 -4.41
N MET A 230 20.00 10.11 -5.08
CA MET A 230 19.22 10.53 -6.24
C MET A 230 18.32 11.71 -5.92
N LYS A 231 18.17 12.61 -6.89
CA LYS A 231 17.21 13.73 -6.81
C LYS A 231 15.78 13.31 -7.18
N GLY A 232 15.63 12.22 -7.90
CA GLY A 232 14.35 11.70 -8.41
C GLY A 232 13.67 10.68 -7.49
N LEU A 233 13.75 10.80 -6.16
CA LEU A 233 13.02 9.92 -5.24
C LEU A 233 11.64 10.50 -4.94
N ILE A 234 10.59 9.79 -5.37
CA ILE A 234 9.20 10.22 -5.21
C ILE A 234 8.47 9.28 -4.25
N SER A 235 7.83 9.83 -3.23
CA SER A 235 6.94 9.10 -2.33
C SER A 235 5.47 9.39 -2.62
N ILE A 236 4.61 8.38 -2.51
CA ILE A 236 3.15 8.55 -2.68
C ILE A 236 2.49 9.36 -1.56
N GLY A 237 3.19 9.60 -0.45
CA GLY A 237 2.65 10.37 0.67
C GLY A 237 3.44 10.17 1.96
N HIS A 238 3.04 10.89 2.98
CA HIS A 238 3.80 11.16 4.20
C HIS A 238 4.39 9.93 4.91
N LYS A 239 3.63 8.85 5.11
CA LYS A 239 4.13 7.62 5.74
C LYS A 239 5.28 6.99 4.94
N THR A 240 5.21 7.08 3.60
CA THR A 240 6.24 6.58 2.70
C THR A 240 7.46 7.48 2.71
N THR A 241 7.28 8.80 2.80
CA THR A 241 8.35 9.79 2.97
C THR A 241 9.15 9.53 4.25
N ILE A 242 8.46 9.34 5.39
CA ILE A 242 9.12 9.03 6.67
C ILE A 242 9.98 7.77 6.56
N GLU A 243 9.46 6.73 5.93
CA GLU A 243 10.24 5.50 5.75
C GLU A 243 11.43 5.72 4.81
N LEU A 244 11.22 6.45 3.70
CA LEU A 244 12.26 6.71 2.71
C LEU A 244 13.43 7.51 3.30
N ARG A 245 13.15 8.48 4.18
CA ARG A 245 14.17 9.25 4.91
C ARG A 245 15.13 8.42 5.76
N LYS A 246 14.74 7.20 6.16
CA LYS A 246 15.62 6.27 6.89
C LYS A 246 16.67 5.63 5.97
N HIS A 247 16.46 5.68 4.67
CA HIS A 247 17.28 5.00 3.66
C HIS A 247 18.06 5.94 2.76
N THR A 248 17.69 7.23 2.70
CA THR A 248 18.29 8.20 1.78
C THR A 248 18.69 9.49 2.49
N SER A 249 19.74 10.12 1.98
CA SER A 249 20.14 11.50 2.33
C SER A 249 19.76 12.51 1.23
N GLY A 250 19.31 12.03 0.07
CA GLY A 250 18.88 12.86 -1.05
C GLY A 250 17.51 13.53 -0.83
N PRO A 251 17.14 14.48 -1.66
CA PRO A 251 15.84 15.11 -1.64
C PRO A 251 14.74 14.09 -1.97
N ILE A 252 13.57 14.25 -1.34
CA ILE A 252 12.39 13.44 -1.58
C ILE A 252 11.27 14.36 -2.03
N ILE A 253 10.64 14.03 -3.14
CA ILE A 253 9.44 14.68 -3.64
C ILE A 253 8.24 13.88 -3.10
N GLU A 254 7.44 14.48 -2.23
CA GLU A 254 6.21 13.88 -1.75
C GLU A 254 5.05 14.26 -2.69
N ALA A 255 4.32 13.28 -3.17
CA ALA A 255 3.14 13.52 -4.01
C ALA A 255 2.06 14.27 -3.22
N VAL A 256 1.51 15.35 -3.78
CA VAL A 256 0.44 16.15 -3.16
C VAL A 256 -0.81 15.30 -2.99
N GLU A 257 -1.20 14.58 -4.03
CA GLU A 257 -2.26 13.59 -3.95
C GLU A 257 -1.65 12.22 -3.70
N HIS A 258 -2.16 11.50 -2.69
CA HIS A 258 -1.69 10.16 -2.33
C HIS A 258 -2.19 9.08 -3.31
N THR A 259 -2.01 9.33 -4.60
CA THR A 259 -2.47 8.50 -5.73
C THR A 259 -1.34 8.24 -6.73
N LEU A 260 -1.55 7.34 -7.71
CA LEU A 260 -0.61 7.18 -8.81
C LEU A 260 -0.53 8.43 -9.69
N ASN A 261 -1.66 9.14 -9.86
CA ASN A 261 -1.67 10.42 -10.57
C ASN A 261 -0.82 11.47 -9.83
N GLY A 262 -0.87 11.48 -8.49
CA GLY A 262 0.03 12.34 -7.70
C GLY A 262 1.52 12.01 -7.91
N ILE A 263 1.88 10.74 -8.12
CA ILE A 263 3.25 10.35 -8.50
C ILE A 263 3.58 10.84 -9.91
N VAL A 264 2.63 10.77 -10.86
CA VAL A 264 2.82 11.33 -12.22
C VAL A 264 3.10 12.82 -12.12
N GLU A 265 2.28 13.59 -11.41
CA GLU A 265 2.49 15.04 -11.26
C GLU A 265 3.82 15.36 -10.56
N ALA A 266 4.18 14.62 -9.53
CA ALA A 266 5.48 14.77 -8.87
C ALA A 266 6.66 14.47 -9.81
N SER A 267 6.52 13.54 -10.76
CA SER A 267 7.57 13.21 -11.72
C SER A 267 7.87 14.34 -12.71
N ARG A 268 6.96 15.30 -12.87
CA ARG A 268 7.14 16.47 -13.75
C ARG A 268 8.07 17.52 -13.12
N LEU A 269 8.40 17.38 -11.84
CA LEU A 269 9.34 18.26 -11.14
C LEU A 269 10.82 17.85 -11.33
N ILE A 270 11.05 16.71 -11.99
CA ILE A 270 12.36 16.15 -12.30
C ILE A 270 12.68 16.39 -13.77
#